data_2382ff68e6c5fa3996da16ad339d2c96
#
_entry.id   2382ff68e6c5fa3996da16ad339d2c96
#
_cell.length_a   1.000
_cell.length_b   1.000
_cell.length_c   1.000
_cell.angle_alpha   90.00
_cell.angle_beta   90.00
_cell.angle_gamma   90.00
#
_symmetry.space_group_name_H-M   'P 1'
#
loop_
_entity.id
_entity.type
_entity.pdbx_description
1 polymer ?
#
loop_
_entity_poly.entity_id
_entity_poly.type
_entity_poly.pdbx_seq_one_letter_code
_entity_poly.pdbx_strand_id
1 'polypeptide(L)'
;YEIAQCLVGSEMCIRDSAITTSCKDVEAAARLLDWAYSDEGHMYYNFGTEGVSYEMVNGEPVYTDLILNNSDGMAPGTVMTHYLRGNYNGPFVQDLRYLKQYYTLDGQKKSNETWAVATAAQYAMPNVTPTAEESEEYSTIMNEVETYRDEMTNKFILGTESLDNFDQYVETLNSLGLQRAIEIQDAALERYNKR
;
A
#
# COMPACT_ATOMS: atom_id res chain seq x y z
N TYR A 1 -6.29 20.68 0.22
CA TYR A 1 -5.69 19.40 -0.22
C TYR A 1 -5.87 18.44 0.94
N GLU A 2 -6.86 17.56 0.85
CA GLU A 2 -6.90 16.40 1.73
C GLU A 2 -5.74 15.51 1.31
N ILE A 3 -4.72 15.45 2.15
CA ILE A 3 -3.68 14.43 2.03
C ILE A 3 -4.45 13.11 2.06
N ALA A 4 -4.44 12.39 0.94
CA ALA A 4 -4.96 11.05 0.89
C ALA A 4 -4.22 10.27 1.98
N GLN A 5 -4.91 10.02 3.09
CA GLN A 5 -4.38 9.14 4.12
C GLN A 5 -4.05 7.85 3.40
N CYS A 6 -2.78 7.45 3.43
CA CYS A 6 -2.35 6.19 2.90
C CYS A 6 -3.35 5.14 3.33
N LEU A 7 -4.04 4.53 2.37
CA LEU A 7 -5.03 3.50 2.63
C LEU A 7 -4.41 2.45 3.55
N VAL A 8 -5.15 2.06 4.57
CA VAL A 8 -4.76 1.04 5.55
C VAL A 8 -4.14 -0.15 4.82
N GLY A 9 -2.86 -0.39 5.05
CA GLY A 9 -2.09 -1.48 4.42
C GLY A 9 -0.93 -1.04 3.54
N SER A 10 -0.74 0.25 3.22
CA SER A 10 0.46 0.69 2.52
C SER A 10 1.55 1.11 3.52
N GLU A 11 2.22 0.13 4.12
CA GLU A 11 3.50 0.34 4.81
C GLU A 11 4.59 0.88 3.88
N MET A 12 4.26 1.16 2.64
CA MET A 12 5.18 1.41 1.54
C MET A 12 5.62 2.86 1.39
N CYS A 13 4.92 3.82 1.94
CA CYS A 13 5.23 5.24 1.72
C CYS A 13 6.57 5.72 2.31
N ILE A 14 7.23 4.97 3.19
CA ILE A 14 8.49 5.37 3.85
C ILE A 14 9.69 4.52 3.40
N ARG A 15 9.46 3.40 2.70
CA ARG A 15 10.51 2.41 2.38
C ARG A 15 10.72 2.17 0.89
N ASP A 16 10.04 2.90 0.03
CA ASP A 16 9.99 2.60 -1.40
C ASP A 16 11.24 3.02 -2.15
N SER A 17 11.96 4.00 -1.63
CA SER A 17 13.13 4.55 -2.30
C SER A 17 14.19 4.97 -1.31
N ALA A 18 15.43 4.61 -1.62
CA ALA A 18 16.60 5.02 -0.86
C ALA A 18 17.69 5.51 -1.82
N ILE A 19 18.33 6.62 -1.45
CA ILE A 19 19.53 7.09 -2.14
C ILE A 19 20.72 6.32 -1.56
N THR A 20 21.36 5.51 -2.38
CA THR A 20 22.49 4.68 -1.94
C THR A 20 23.78 5.48 -1.88
N THR A 21 24.78 4.97 -1.15
CA THR A 21 26.12 5.58 -1.03
C THR A 21 26.89 5.61 -2.35
N SER A 22 26.45 4.87 -3.38
CA SER A 22 27.03 4.91 -4.72
C SER A 22 26.49 6.04 -5.58
N CYS A 23 25.46 6.79 -5.11
CA CYS A 23 24.92 7.93 -5.82
C CYS A 23 25.97 9.06 -5.88
N LYS A 24 26.28 9.50 -7.11
CA LYS A 24 27.26 10.58 -7.35
C LYS A 24 26.68 11.97 -7.19
N ASP A 25 25.38 12.12 -7.44
CA ASP A 25 24.65 13.36 -7.34
C ASP A 25 23.41 13.18 -6.47
N VAL A 26 23.63 13.29 -5.16
CA VAL A 26 22.59 13.14 -4.14
C VAL A 26 21.53 14.22 -4.25
N GLU A 27 21.94 15.45 -4.63
CA GLU A 27 21.04 16.60 -4.76
C GLU A 27 20.07 16.39 -5.93
N ALA A 28 20.56 15.96 -7.09
CA ALA A 28 19.71 15.64 -8.22
C ALA A 28 18.75 14.48 -7.92
N ALA A 29 19.22 13.46 -7.22
CA ALA A 29 18.37 12.34 -6.79
C ALA A 29 17.28 12.78 -5.80
N ALA A 30 17.62 13.64 -4.83
CA ALA A 30 16.64 14.18 -3.90
C ALA A 30 15.61 15.07 -4.62
N ARG A 31 16.03 15.94 -5.55
CA ARG A 31 15.13 16.76 -6.37
C ARG A 31 14.17 15.91 -7.21
N LEU A 32 14.64 14.78 -7.77
CA LEU A 32 13.79 13.86 -8.53
C LEU A 32 12.71 13.23 -7.64
N LEU A 33 13.07 12.84 -6.42
CA LEU A 33 12.12 12.27 -5.47
C LEU A 33 11.11 13.35 -4.99
N ASP A 34 11.58 14.55 -4.73
CA ASP A 34 10.75 15.69 -4.31
C ASP A 34 9.80 16.15 -5.41
N TRP A 35 10.25 16.16 -6.67
CA TRP A 35 9.41 16.52 -7.82
C TRP A 35 8.15 15.65 -7.94
N ALA A 36 8.22 14.38 -7.55
CA ALA A 36 7.08 13.47 -7.57
C ALA A 36 5.92 13.94 -6.65
N TYR A 37 6.20 14.83 -5.70
CA TYR A 37 5.21 15.42 -4.78
C TYR A 37 4.77 16.84 -5.20
N SER A 38 5.35 17.41 -6.27
CA SER A 38 4.88 18.65 -6.87
C SER A 38 3.57 18.44 -7.63
N ASP A 39 2.83 19.52 -7.93
CA ASP A 39 1.60 19.45 -8.73
C ASP A 39 1.85 18.82 -10.12
N GLU A 40 2.97 19.18 -10.75
CA GLU A 40 3.37 18.63 -12.06
C GLU A 40 3.71 17.13 -11.95
N GLY A 41 4.55 16.77 -10.99
CA GLY A 41 4.93 15.38 -10.74
C GLY A 41 3.74 14.52 -10.35
N HIS A 42 2.85 15.05 -9.50
CA HIS A 42 1.61 14.38 -9.14
C HIS A 42 0.76 14.04 -10.38
N MET A 43 0.54 15.01 -11.26
CA MET A 43 -0.24 14.77 -12.49
C MET A 43 0.49 13.79 -13.42
N TYR A 44 1.79 13.94 -13.60
CA TYR A 44 2.57 13.06 -14.46
C TYR A 44 2.59 11.61 -13.95
N TYR A 45 2.82 11.39 -12.67
CA TYR A 45 2.86 10.03 -12.11
C TYR A 45 1.50 9.35 -12.11
N ASN A 46 0.41 10.11 -11.88
CA ASN A 46 -0.94 9.55 -11.82
C ASN A 46 -1.62 9.45 -13.18
N PHE A 47 -1.42 10.43 -14.08
CA PHE A 47 -2.17 10.51 -15.33
C PHE A 47 -1.30 10.47 -16.58
N GLY A 48 0.02 10.69 -16.44
CA GLY A 48 0.98 10.67 -17.54
C GLY A 48 1.07 12.01 -18.26
N THR A 49 1.01 11.99 -19.60
CA THR A 49 1.18 13.19 -20.42
C THR A 49 -0.16 13.66 -20.96
N GLU A 50 -0.49 14.94 -20.73
CA GLU A 50 -1.71 15.57 -21.26
C GLU A 50 -1.72 15.55 -22.80
N GLY A 51 -2.88 15.26 -23.37
CA GLY A 51 -3.05 15.07 -24.82
C GLY A 51 -2.60 13.70 -25.34
N VAL A 52 -2.02 12.85 -24.48
CA VAL A 52 -1.61 11.47 -24.83
C VAL A 52 -2.39 10.47 -23.97
N SER A 53 -2.10 10.41 -22.69
CA SER A 53 -2.71 9.44 -21.76
C SER A 53 -3.94 9.99 -21.06
N TYR A 54 -4.07 11.30 -20.91
CA TYR A 54 -5.25 11.95 -20.34
C TYR A 54 -5.51 13.30 -21.01
N GLU A 55 -6.72 13.83 -20.79
CA GLU A 55 -7.15 15.18 -21.15
C GLU A 55 -7.84 15.83 -19.97
N MET A 56 -7.76 17.18 -19.87
CA MET A 56 -8.51 17.92 -18.86
C MET A 56 -9.93 18.19 -19.33
N VAL A 57 -10.93 17.60 -18.68
CA VAL A 57 -12.35 17.78 -18.99
C VAL A 57 -13.03 18.41 -17.77
N ASN A 58 -13.52 19.66 -17.91
CA ASN A 58 -14.15 20.41 -16.83
C ASN A 58 -13.27 20.53 -15.54
N GLY A 59 -11.95 20.60 -15.70
CA GLY A 59 -11.01 20.70 -14.57
C GLY A 59 -10.64 19.36 -13.93
N GLU A 60 -11.11 18.22 -14.48
CA GLU A 60 -10.76 16.88 -14.03
C GLU A 60 -9.94 16.13 -15.09
N PRO A 61 -8.89 15.39 -14.67
CA PRO A 61 -8.13 14.57 -15.58
C PRO A 61 -8.93 13.33 -15.98
N VAL A 62 -9.11 13.11 -17.26
CA VAL A 62 -9.84 11.98 -17.85
C VAL A 62 -8.90 11.21 -18.76
N TYR A 63 -8.74 9.92 -18.55
CA TYR A 63 -7.92 9.07 -19.40
C TYR A 63 -8.49 8.99 -20.82
N THR A 64 -7.61 9.00 -21.79
CA THR A 64 -7.94 8.82 -23.20
C THR A 64 -8.29 7.36 -23.53
N ASP A 65 -8.87 7.14 -24.70
CA ASP A 65 -9.13 5.80 -25.22
C ASP A 65 -7.83 4.96 -25.36
N LEU A 66 -6.67 5.60 -25.48
CA LEU A 66 -5.39 4.92 -25.44
C LEU A 66 -5.21 4.08 -24.16
N ILE A 67 -5.72 4.57 -23.05
CA ILE A 67 -5.65 3.88 -21.75
C ILE A 67 -6.85 2.97 -21.54
N LEU A 68 -8.08 3.49 -21.73
CA LEU A 68 -9.29 2.80 -21.35
C LEU A 68 -9.82 1.81 -22.38
N ASN A 69 -9.64 2.12 -23.69
CA ASN A 69 -10.20 1.38 -24.81
C ASN A 69 -9.15 1.19 -25.94
N ASN A 70 -7.93 0.80 -25.57
CA ASN A 70 -6.84 0.70 -26.55
C ASN A 70 -7.15 -0.30 -27.67
N SER A 71 -6.61 -0.04 -28.87
CA SER A 71 -6.83 -0.83 -30.07
C SER A 71 -6.35 -2.28 -29.97
N ASP A 72 -5.40 -2.55 -29.08
CA ASP A 72 -4.79 -3.87 -28.90
C ASP A 72 -5.57 -4.77 -27.94
N GLY A 73 -6.65 -4.26 -27.33
CA GLY A 73 -7.50 -4.99 -26.39
C GLY A 73 -6.82 -5.34 -25.08
N MET A 74 -5.74 -4.64 -24.74
CA MET A 74 -5.05 -4.84 -23.46
C MET A 74 -5.88 -4.28 -22.31
N ALA A 75 -5.77 -4.91 -21.14
CA ALA A 75 -6.41 -4.37 -19.94
C ALA A 75 -5.85 -2.97 -19.60
N PRO A 76 -6.70 -2.01 -19.18
CA PRO A 76 -6.27 -0.65 -18.85
C PRO A 76 -5.07 -0.59 -17.89
N GLY A 77 -5.05 -1.44 -16.85
CA GLY A 77 -3.93 -1.52 -15.92
C GLY A 77 -2.61 -1.89 -16.59
N THR A 78 -2.62 -2.73 -17.62
CA THR A 78 -1.43 -3.08 -18.39
C THR A 78 -0.96 -1.89 -19.23
N VAL A 79 -1.89 -1.19 -19.90
CA VAL A 79 -1.54 -0.01 -20.70
C VAL A 79 -1.01 1.11 -19.82
N MET A 80 -1.59 1.34 -18.65
CA MET A 80 -1.13 2.31 -17.67
C MET A 80 0.36 2.15 -17.34
N THR A 81 0.87 0.92 -17.30
CA THR A 81 2.29 0.67 -17.00
C THR A 81 3.26 1.28 -18.00
N HIS A 82 2.80 1.56 -19.22
CA HIS A 82 3.61 2.16 -20.30
C HIS A 82 3.65 3.69 -20.26
N TYR A 83 2.65 4.32 -19.63
CA TYR A 83 2.44 5.77 -19.74
C TYR A 83 2.49 6.52 -18.41
N LEU A 84 2.24 5.84 -17.29
CA LEU A 84 2.12 6.46 -15.97
C LEU A 84 2.51 5.50 -14.84
N ARG A 85 2.60 6.02 -13.63
CA ARG A 85 2.92 5.24 -12.44
C ARG A 85 1.77 5.07 -11.44
N GLY A 86 0.64 5.70 -11.65
CA GLY A 86 -0.50 5.70 -10.72
C GLY A 86 -1.01 4.31 -10.33
N ASN A 87 -0.71 3.29 -11.13
CA ASN A 87 -1.06 1.89 -10.85
C ASN A 87 -0.03 1.16 -9.97
N TYR A 88 1.03 1.83 -9.54
CA TYR A 88 2.10 1.27 -8.72
C TYR A 88 2.27 2.05 -7.44
N ASN A 89 2.84 1.40 -6.45
CA ASN A 89 3.32 2.07 -5.27
C ASN A 89 4.69 2.71 -5.53
N GLY A 90 4.95 3.83 -4.89
CA GLY A 90 6.21 4.53 -5.04
C GLY A 90 6.23 5.85 -4.28
N PRO A 91 7.34 6.60 -4.34
CA PRO A 91 7.50 7.86 -3.63
C PRO A 91 6.73 8.98 -4.34
N PHE A 92 5.41 8.91 -4.37
CA PHE A 92 4.49 9.91 -4.89
C PHE A 92 3.12 9.76 -4.23
N VAL A 93 2.27 10.78 -4.32
CA VAL A 93 0.90 10.73 -3.82
C VAL A 93 -0.01 10.16 -4.91
N GLN A 94 -0.66 9.04 -4.61
CA GLN A 94 -1.63 8.43 -5.51
C GLN A 94 -2.92 9.25 -5.56
N ASP A 95 -3.41 9.55 -6.76
CA ASP A 95 -4.64 10.29 -6.99
C ASP A 95 -5.83 9.34 -7.11
N LEU A 96 -6.76 9.41 -6.18
CA LEU A 96 -7.93 8.52 -6.16
C LEU A 96 -8.90 8.73 -7.34
N ARG A 97 -8.77 9.84 -8.08
CA ARG A 97 -9.60 10.11 -9.27
C ARG A 97 -9.40 9.09 -10.37
N TYR A 98 -8.22 8.47 -10.46
CA TYR A 98 -7.99 7.41 -11.44
C TYR A 98 -8.84 6.16 -11.15
N LEU A 99 -9.07 5.84 -9.88
CA LEU A 99 -9.84 4.66 -9.49
C LEU A 99 -11.27 4.69 -10.03
N LYS A 100 -11.89 5.88 -10.09
CA LYS A 100 -13.24 6.05 -10.63
C LYS A 100 -13.34 5.70 -12.11
N GLN A 101 -12.25 5.84 -12.85
CA GLN A 101 -12.16 5.53 -14.26
C GLN A 101 -11.69 4.09 -14.50
N TYR A 102 -10.83 3.58 -13.62
CA TYR A 102 -10.30 2.23 -13.70
C TYR A 102 -11.33 1.17 -13.27
N TYR A 103 -12.11 1.45 -12.23
CA TYR A 103 -13.16 0.54 -11.77
C TYR A 103 -14.44 0.71 -12.59
N THR A 104 -14.72 -0.28 -13.45
CA THR A 104 -15.90 -0.28 -14.33
C THR A 104 -17.13 -0.90 -13.69
N LEU A 105 -16.95 -1.80 -12.71
CA LEU A 105 -18.06 -2.49 -12.05
C LEU A 105 -18.62 -1.66 -10.88
N ASP A 106 -19.95 -1.56 -10.82
CA ASP A 106 -20.64 -0.82 -9.75
C ASP A 106 -20.31 -1.37 -8.34
N GLY A 107 -20.10 -2.68 -8.23
CA GLY A 107 -19.66 -3.31 -6.98
C GLY A 107 -18.32 -2.80 -6.50
N GLN A 108 -17.35 -2.58 -7.40
CA GLN A 108 -16.03 -2.02 -7.06
C GLN A 108 -16.14 -0.57 -6.59
N LYS A 109 -16.93 0.25 -7.28
CA LYS A 109 -17.16 1.65 -6.90
C LYS A 109 -17.80 1.74 -5.52
N LYS A 110 -18.86 0.94 -5.28
CA LYS A 110 -19.56 0.90 -3.99
C LYS A 110 -18.65 0.40 -2.85
N SER A 111 -17.79 -0.58 -3.11
CA SER A 111 -16.83 -1.07 -2.13
C SER A 111 -15.85 0.02 -1.72
N ASN A 112 -15.30 0.76 -2.67
CA ASN A 112 -14.40 1.88 -2.39
C ASN A 112 -15.06 2.99 -1.59
N GLU A 113 -16.30 3.36 -1.94
CA GLU A 113 -17.09 4.34 -1.18
C GLU A 113 -17.33 3.86 0.26
N THR A 114 -17.66 2.58 0.44
CA THR A 114 -17.87 1.98 1.76
C THR A 114 -16.60 1.98 2.59
N TRP A 115 -15.46 1.63 2.00
CA TRP A 115 -14.16 1.60 2.69
C TRP A 115 -13.62 3.00 2.99
N ALA A 116 -13.87 3.98 2.11
CA ALA A 116 -13.45 5.36 2.34
C ALA A 116 -14.14 6.02 3.55
N VAL A 117 -15.36 5.59 3.90
CA VAL A 117 -16.08 6.07 5.11
C VAL A 117 -15.67 5.31 6.37
N ALA A 118 -14.87 4.24 6.25
CA ALA A 118 -14.48 3.44 7.40
C ALA A 118 -13.61 4.26 8.35
N THR A 119 -13.96 4.24 9.63
CA THR A 119 -13.19 4.89 10.71
C THR A 119 -11.92 4.09 11.09
N ALA A 120 -11.58 3.08 10.29
CA ALA A 120 -10.46 2.18 10.56
C ALA A 120 -9.11 2.92 10.70
N ALA A 121 -8.93 4.05 10.01
CA ALA A 121 -7.71 4.86 10.10
C ALA A 121 -7.40 5.33 11.54
N GLN A 122 -8.42 5.54 12.38
CA GLN A 122 -8.23 5.94 13.79
C GLN A 122 -7.68 4.81 14.66
N TYR A 123 -7.80 3.56 14.20
CA TYR A 123 -7.28 2.36 14.87
C TYR A 123 -6.00 1.82 14.20
N ALA A 124 -5.57 2.45 13.11
CA ALA A 124 -4.32 2.06 12.46
C ALA A 124 -3.13 2.45 13.36
N MET A 125 -2.27 1.49 13.63
CA MET A 125 -1.04 1.75 14.35
C MET A 125 -0.12 2.63 13.48
N PRO A 126 0.45 3.72 14.01
CA PRO A 126 1.43 4.50 13.27
C PRO A 126 2.67 3.64 12.96
N ASN A 127 3.47 4.07 11.98
CA ASN A 127 4.73 3.39 11.66
C ASN A 127 5.70 3.56 12.83
N VAL A 128 5.75 2.56 13.68
CA VAL A 128 6.65 2.50 14.83
C VAL A 128 7.93 1.73 14.49
N THR A 129 9.02 2.09 15.14
CA THR A 129 10.30 1.43 14.94
C THR A 129 10.73 0.78 16.25
N PRO A 130 10.76 -0.55 16.33
CA PRO A 130 11.40 -1.28 17.43
C PRO A 130 12.89 -0.94 17.52
N THR A 131 13.53 -1.22 18.66
CA THR A 131 14.99 -1.16 18.77
C THR A 131 15.63 -2.25 17.90
N ALA A 132 16.95 -2.18 17.69
CA ALA A 132 17.64 -3.19 16.89
C ALA A 132 17.49 -4.60 17.48
N GLU A 133 17.59 -4.72 18.81
CA GLU A 133 17.42 -5.98 19.53
C GLU A 133 15.99 -6.51 19.44
N GLU A 134 15.01 -5.64 19.67
CA GLU A 134 13.58 -5.97 19.52
C GLU A 134 13.24 -6.37 18.09
N SER A 135 13.84 -5.73 17.07
CA SER A 135 13.60 -6.06 15.67
C SER A 135 14.08 -7.45 15.30
N GLU A 136 15.22 -7.88 15.85
CA GLU A 136 15.74 -9.23 15.62
C GLU A 136 14.84 -10.28 16.28
N GLU A 137 14.45 -10.06 17.55
CA GLU A 137 13.52 -10.92 18.27
C GLU A 137 12.17 -11.00 17.55
N TYR A 138 11.59 -9.83 17.19
CA TYR A 138 10.32 -9.73 16.49
C TYR A 138 10.32 -10.47 15.15
N SER A 139 11.38 -10.27 14.34
CA SER A 139 11.49 -10.93 13.04
C SER A 139 11.58 -12.44 13.16
N THR A 140 12.27 -12.94 14.18
CA THR A 140 12.38 -14.39 14.44
C THR A 140 11.02 -14.98 14.79
N ILE A 141 10.30 -14.37 15.73
CA ILE A 141 8.98 -14.80 16.15
C ILE A 141 7.99 -14.74 14.97
N MET A 142 7.95 -13.60 14.28
CA MET A 142 6.96 -13.40 13.20
C MET A 142 7.18 -14.31 12.00
N ASN A 143 8.41 -14.70 11.71
CA ASN A 143 8.68 -15.67 10.65
C ASN A 143 7.98 -17.03 10.92
N GLU A 144 8.02 -17.51 12.16
CA GLU A 144 7.33 -18.74 12.55
C GLU A 144 5.81 -18.56 12.61
N VAL A 145 5.35 -17.46 13.21
CA VAL A 145 3.93 -17.11 13.32
C VAL A 145 3.28 -16.97 11.95
N GLU A 146 3.90 -16.24 11.03
CA GLU A 146 3.37 -16.01 9.69
C GLU A 146 3.35 -17.29 8.86
N THR A 147 4.40 -18.10 8.94
CA THR A 147 4.45 -19.39 8.25
C THR A 147 3.30 -20.28 8.70
N TYR A 148 3.09 -20.42 10.00
CA TYR A 148 2.00 -21.23 10.54
C TYR A 148 0.61 -20.65 10.21
N ARG A 149 0.46 -19.32 10.32
CA ARG A 149 -0.78 -18.61 9.94
C ARG A 149 -1.16 -18.91 8.48
N ASP A 150 -0.21 -18.76 7.58
CA ASP A 150 -0.46 -18.92 6.14
C ASP A 150 -0.78 -20.38 5.79
N GLU A 151 -0.08 -21.33 6.41
CA GLU A 151 -0.38 -22.75 6.26
C GLU A 151 -1.80 -23.08 6.73
N MET A 152 -2.17 -22.65 7.95
CA MET A 152 -3.47 -22.94 8.53
C MET A 152 -4.60 -22.21 7.81
N THR A 153 -4.39 -20.97 7.37
CA THR A 153 -5.36 -20.23 6.56
C THR A 153 -5.69 -20.98 5.28
N ASN A 154 -4.68 -21.49 4.58
CA ASN A 154 -4.88 -22.30 3.39
C ASN A 154 -5.63 -23.60 3.69
N LYS A 155 -5.31 -24.27 4.79
CA LYS A 155 -6.01 -25.50 5.21
C LYS A 155 -7.48 -25.25 5.52
N PHE A 156 -7.81 -24.15 6.22
CA PHE A 156 -9.20 -23.76 6.50
C PHE A 156 -9.96 -23.42 5.22
N ILE A 157 -9.36 -22.66 4.30
CA ILE A 157 -9.99 -22.29 3.02
C ILE A 157 -10.26 -23.52 2.15
N LEU A 158 -9.32 -24.46 2.11
CA LEU A 158 -9.44 -25.69 1.33
C LEU A 158 -10.31 -26.75 2.01
N GLY A 159 -10.72 -26.55 3.26
CA GLY A 159 -11.50 -27.51 4.04
C GLY A 159 -10.72 -28.77 4.44
N THR A 160 -9.39 -28.73 4.39
CA THR A 160 -8.52 -29.82 4.86
C THR A 160 -8.30 -29.76 6.37
N GLU A 161 -8.62 -28.64 6.99
CA GLU A 161 -8.69 -28.46 8.44
C GLU A 161 -10.08 -27.95 8.83
N SER A 162 -10.62 -28.44 9.94
CA SER A 162 -11.93 -28.00 10.44
C SER A 162 -11.83 -26.67 11.15
N LEU A 163 -12.80 -25.77 10.93
CA LEU A 163 -12.94 -24.55 11.71
C LEU A 163 -13.24 -24.81 13.22
N ASP A 164 -13.66 -26.01 13.57
CA ASP A 164 -13.81 -26.42 14.98
C ASP A 164 -12.46 -26.39 15.73
N ASN A 165 -11.34 -26.47 15.01
CA ASN A 165 -9.99 -26.40 15.55
C ASN A 165 -9.41 -24.96 15.58
N PHE A 166 -10.26 -23.94 15.38
CA PHE A 166 -9.79 -22.55 15.36
C PHE A 166 -9.19 -22.09 16.69
N ASP A 167 -9.75 -22.51 17.81
CA ASP A 167 -9.21 -22.19 19.13
C ASP A 167 -7.81 -22.79 19.32
N GLN A 168 -7.58 -24.02 18.88
CA GLN A 168 -6.26 -24.66 18.90
C GLN A 168 -5.26 -23.92 18.00
N TYR A 169 -5.71 -23.42 16.86
CA TYR A 169 -4.89 -22.57 15.97
C TYR A 169 -4.41 -21.31 16.71
N VAL A 170 -5.31 -20.61 17.43
CA VAL A 170 -4.97 -19.43 18.22
C VAL A 170 -4.00 -19.77 19.37
N GLU A 171 -4.21 -20.88 20.07
CA GLU A 171 -3.30 -21.35 21.12
C GLU A 171 -1.90 -21.64 20.56
N THR A 172 -1.82 -22.24 19.37
CA THR A 172 -0.53 -22.50 18.71
C THR A 172 0.20 -21.21 18.34
N LEU A 173 -0.51 -20.21 17.77
CA LEU A 173 0.08 -18.89 17.49
C LEU A 173 0.68 -18.25 18.77
N ASN A 174 -0.03 -18.32 19.88
CA ASN A 174 0.46 -17.82 21.16
C ASN A 174 1.70 -18.60 21.65
N SER A 175 1.72 -19.92 21.45
CA SER A 175 2.89 -20.75 21.81
C SER A 175 4.13 -20.45 20.97
N LEU A 176 3.95 -19.97 19.74
CA LEU A 176 5.01 -19.49 18.85
C LEU A 176 5.55 -18.09 19.22
N GLY A 177 4.97 -17.45 20.23
CA GLY A 177 5.44 -16.17 20.75
C GLY A 177 4.66 -14.95 20.27
N LEU A 178 3.48 -15.11 19.67
CA LEU A 178 2.68 -13.98 19.17
C LEU A 178 2.45 -12.90 20.22
N GLN A 179 2.21 -13.29 21.49
CA GLN A 179 2.02 -12.33 22.56
C GLN A 179 3.28 -11.47 22.79
N ARG A 180 4.46 -12.08 22.70
CA ARG A 180 5.74 -11.35 22.82
C ARG A 180 5.95 -10.39 21.64
N ALA A 181 5.57 -10.76 20.43
CA ALA A 181 5.62 -9.87 19.27
C ALA A 181 4.72 -8.65 19.46
N ILE A 182 3.51 -8.83 20.03
CA ILE A 182 2.59 -7.73 20.37
C ILE A 182 3.23 -6.80 21.41
N GLU A 183 3.83 -7.34 22.48
CA GLU A 183 4.51 -6.53 23.50
C GLU A 183 5.63 -5.66 22.93
N ILE A 184 6.40 -6.19 21.97
CA ILE A 184 7.44 -5.41 21.27
C ILE A 184 6.82 -4.24 20.50
N GLN A 185 5.72 -4.47 19.80
CA GLN A 185 5.03 -3.42 19.07
C GLN A 185 4.41 -2.37 20.00
N ASP A 186 3.82 -2.79 21.11
CA ASP A 186 3.27 -1.90 22.11
C ASP A 186 4.36 -1.02 22.74
N ALA A 187 5.52 -1.59 23.07
CA ALA A 187 6.65 -0.83 23.58
C ALA A 187 7.18 0.19 22.56
N ALA A 188 7.21 -0.18 21.27
CA ALA A 188 7.57 0.75 20.21
C ALA A 188 6.54 1.88 20.04
N LEU A 189 5.24 1.57 20.14
CA LEU A 189 4.16 2.56 20.12
C LEU A 189 4.22 3.53 21.30
N GLU A 190 4.51 3.03 22.49
CA GLU A 190 4.71 3.88 23.66
C GLU A 190 5.87 4.87 23.48
N ARG A 191 6.98 4.42 22.88
CA ARG A 191 8.12 5.29 22.57
C ARG A 191 7.74 6.34 21.51
N TYR A 192 6.98 5.95 20.51
CA TYR A 192 6.47 6.85 19.49
C TYR A 192 5.60 7.96 20.08
N ASN A 193 4.69 7.62 20.98
CA ASN A 193 3.77 8.58 21.60
C ASN A 193 4.45 9.54 22.61
N LYS A 194 5.68 9.24 23.04
CA LYS A 194 6.48 10.08 23.95
C LYS A 194 7.42 11.05 23.21
N ARG A 195 7.42 11.04 21.88
CA ARG A 195 8.20 11.99 21.05
C ARG A 195 7.47 13.32 20.97
#